data_d5513c51d0ffe7feb70912907678d146
#
_entry.id   d5513c51d0ffe7feb70912907678d146
#
_cell.length_a   1.000
_cell.length_b   1.000
_cell.length_c   1.000
_cell.angle_alpha   90.00
_cell.angle_beta   90.00
_cell.angle_gamma   90.00
#
_symmetry.space_group_name_H-M   'P 1'
#
loop_
_entity.id
_entity.type
_entity.pdbx_description
1 polymer ?
#
loop_
_entity_poly.entity_id
_entity_poly.type
_entity_poly.pdbx_seq_one_letter_code
_entity_poly.pdbx_strand_id
1 'polypeptide(L)'
;MSGVRQKLLVAVSFAQNRWLRRLHTRAAVERFQARHVKKHGAFLRQHSPYFRDRPLIRSVEDLEQYPLMDKAMMMAEFNALNTCNLDRDTALDIAIQSEKTRDFQPMYNGVSVGLSSGTSGHRGLFAISDEERYAWAGAVLARFLPKGRLREHRIAFFLRANNNLYETVKSRFITFQYFDTYRPMAEHIDALRDYQPTVLV
;
A
#
# COMPACT_ATOMS: atom_id res chain seq x y z
N MET A 1 -6.66 -5.25 -15.66
CA MET A 1 -5.65 -4.38 -16.35
C MET A 1 -4.65 -5.26 -17.10
N SER A 2 -4.12 -4.84 -18.26
CA SER A 2 -3.08 -5.62 -18.96
C SER A 2 -1.77 -5.59 -18.16
N GLY A 3 -0.99 -6.70 -18.16
CA GLY A 3 0.28 -6.78 -17.44
C GLY A 3 1.32 -5.72 -17.86
N VAL A 4 1.19 -5.15 -19.06
CA VAL A 4 2.04 -4.05 -19.55
C VAL A 4 1.74 -2.76 -18.79
N ARG A 5 0.45 -2.40 -18.58
CA ARG A 5 0.06 -1.19 -17.82
C ARG A 5 0.55 -1.27 -16.37
N GLN A 6 0.46 -2.44 -15.76
CA GLN A 6 0.93 -2.69 -14.41
C GLN A 6 2.43 -2.44 -14.27
N LYS A 7 3.24 -3.03 -15.15
CA LYS A 7 4.69 -2.84 -15.19
C LYS A 7 5.07 -1.38 -15.42
N LEU A 8 4.33 -0.70 -16.29
CA LEU A 8 4.54 0.73 -16.55
C LEU A 8 4.28 1.59 -15.32
N LEU A 9 3.20 1.33 -14.57
CA LEU A 9 2.89 2.05 -13.31
C LEU A 9 4.00 1.88 -12.27
N VAL A 10 4.49 0.64 -12.09
CA VAL A 10 5.63 0.37 -11.19
C VAL A 10 6.87 1.13 -11.64
N ALA A 11 7.21 1.06 -12.94
CA ALA A 11 8.41 1.70 -13.48
C ALA A 11 8.36 3.23 -13.36
N VAL A 12 7.22 3.84 -13.70
CA VAL A 12 7.00 5.29 -13.57
C VAL A 12 7.10 5.73 -12.11
N SER A 13 6.41 5.03 -11.20
CA SER A 13 6.49 5.33 -9.77
C SER A 13 7.91 5.15 -9.23
N PHE A 14 8.61 4.10 -9.64
CA PHE A 14 10.02 3.89 -9.29
C PHE A 14 10.89 5.07 -9.74
N ALA A 15 10.82 5.45 -11.02
CA ALA A 15 11.60 6.54 -11.58
C ALA A 15 11.32 7.88 -10.89
N GLN A 16 10.04 8.17 -10.64
CA GLN A 16 9.63 9.38 -9.92
C GLN A 16 10.24 9.43 -8.52
N ASN A 17 10.17 8.33 -7.76
CA ASN A 17 10.64 8.29 -6.38
C ASN A 17 12.17 8.18 -6.28
N ARG A 18 12.84 7.58 -7.27
CA ARG A 18 14.28 7.35 -7.26
C ARG A 18 15.08 8.56 -7.77
N TRP A 19 14.60 9.22 -8.81
CA TRP A 19 15.38 10.21 -9.55
C TRP A 19 14.71 11.57 -9.70
N LEU A 20 13.39 11.62 -9.84
CA LEU A 20 12.70 12.87 -10.22
C LEU A 20 12.23 13.70 -9.03
N ARG A 21 11.81 13.08 -7.92
CA ARG A 21 11.35 13.80 -6.73
C ARG A 21 12.53 14.28 -5.91
N ARG A 22 12.87 15.56 -6.08
CA ARG A 22 13.94 16.25 -5.32
C ARG A 22 13.33 16.95 -4.09
N LEU A 23 13.05 16.20 -3.04
CA LEU A 23 12.49 16.70 -1.78
C LEU A 23 13.59 16.88 -0.72
N HIS A 24 14.65 17.63 -1.06
CA HIS A 24 15.82 17.79 -0.19
C HIS A 24 15.72 19.01 0.74
N THR A 25 14.77 19.92 0.52
CA THR A 25 14.56 21.08 1.36
C THR A 25 13.14 21.12 1.89
N ARG A 26 12.94 21.75 3.07
CA ARG A 26 11.61 21.93 3.67
C ARG A 26 10.65 22.60 2.68
N ALA A 27 11.06 23.66 2.06
CA ALA A 27 10.23 24.38 1.07
C ALA A 27 9.83 23.51 -0.14
N ALA A 28 10.69 22.55 -0.56
CA ALA A 28 10.34 21.59 -1.61
C ALA A 28 9.28 20.59 -1.14
N VAL A 29 9.39 20.13 0.11
CA VAL A 29 8.40 19.23 0.73
C VAL A 29 7.06 19.94 0.88
N GLU A 30 7.03 21.15 1.41
CA GLU A 30 5.80 21.93 1.60
C GLU A 30 5.08 22.22 0.27
N ARG A 31 5.81 22.62 -0.77
CA ARG A 31 5.23 22.77 -2.11
C ARG A 31 4.67 21.46 -2.68
N PHE A 32 5.36 20.36 -2.43
CA PHE A 32 4.88 19.04 -2.84
C PHE A 32 3.60 18.68 -2.09
N GLN A 33 3.57 18.83 -0.77
CA GLN A 33 2.40 18.56 0.08
C GLN A 33 1.21 19.42 -0.33
N ALA A 34 1.37 20.74 -0.45
CA ALA A 34 0.29 21.65 -0.82
C ALA A 34 -0.39 21.24 -2.14
N ARG A 35 0.42 20.88 -3.15
CA ARG A 35 -0.11 20.42 -4.44
C ARG A 35 -0.89 19.11 -4.31
N HIS A 36 -0.38 18.16 -3.52
CA HIS A 36 -1.00 16.85 -3.37
C HIS A 36 -2.24 16.92 -2.50
N VAL A 37 -2.24 17.70 -1.42
CA VAL A 37 -3.41 17.93 -0.56
C VAL A 37 -4.56 18.51 -1.37
N LYS A 38 -4.29 19.58 -2.16
CA LYS A 38 -5.30 20.18 -3.03
C LYS A 38 -5.90 19.19 -4.03
N LYS A 39 -5.05 18.40 -4.69
CA LYS A 39 -5.48 17.39 -5.66
C LYS A 39 -6.29 16.28 -4.97
N HIS A 40 -5.82 15.81 -3.82
CA HIS A 40 -6.47 14.75 -3.06
C HIS A 40 -7.79 15.21 -2.47
N GLY A 41 -7.87 16.44 -1.94
CA GLY A 41 -9.13 17.01 -1.44
C GLY A 41 -10.21 17.12 -2.52
N ALA A 42 -9.84 17.53 -3.74
CA ALA A 42 -10.77 17.53 -4.87
C ALA A 42 -11.26 16.10 -5.24
N PHE A 43 -10.36 15.12 -5.22
CA PHE A 43 -10.70 13.73 -5.47
C PHE A 43 -11.64 13.17 -4.40
N LEU A 44 -11.33 13.41 -3.12
CA LEU A 44 -12.18 12.95 -2.00
C LEU A 44 -13.58 13.53 -2.09
N ARG A 45 -13.72 14.83 -2.38
CA ARG A 45 -15.02 15.47 -2.55
C ARG A 45 -15.86 14.83 -3.65
N GLN A 46 -15.22 14.39 -4.71
CA GLN A 46 -15.90 13.76 -5.85
C GLN A 46 -16.29 12.30 -5.58
N HIS A 47 -15.45 11.54 -4.86
CA HIS A 47 -15.55 10.09 -4.79
C HIS A 47 -15.94 9.54 -3.41
N SER A 48 -15.81 10.31 -2.33
CA SER A 48 -16.18 9.88 -0.99
C SER A 48 -17.43 10.59 -0.50
N PRO A 49 -18.53 9.88 -0.19
CA PRO A 49 -19.72 10.47 0.41
C PRO A 49 -19.42 11.28 1.69
N TYR A 50 -18.51 10.81 2.52
CA TYR A 50 -18.10 11.46 3.75
C TYR A 50 -17.57 12.89 3.53
N PHE A 51 -16.83 13.10 2.44
CA PHE A 51 -16.21 14.39 2.13
C PHE A 51 -17.05 15.29 1.22
N ARG A 52 -18.14 14.78 0.64
CA ARG A 52 -18.95 15.51 -0.35
C ARG A 52 -19.54 16.80 0.20
N ASP A 53 -20.11 16.75 1.37
CA ASP A 53 -20.84 17.87 1.99
C ASP A 53 -20.00 18.62 3.06
N ARG A 54 -18.73 18.28 3.18
CA ARG A 54 -17.78 18.91 4.10
C ARG A 54 -16.99 20.02 3.40
N PRO A 55 -16.33 20.93 4.14
CA PRO A 55 -15.45 21.94 3.54
C PRO A 55 -14.42 21.32 2.60
N LEU A 56 -14.11 21.98 1.49
CA LEU A 56 -13.13 21.46 0.52
C LEU A 56 -11.71 21.61 1.08
N ILE A 57 -10.98 20.52 1.14
CA ILE A 57 -9.56 20.52 1.51
C ILE A 57 -8.74 21.09 0.34
N ARG A 58 -8.19 22.28 0.49
CA ARG A 58 -7.34 22.96 -0.51
C ARG A 58 -5.90 23.11 -0.04
N SER A 59 -5.69 23.10 1.27
CA SER A 59 -4.41 23.27 1.92
C SER A 59 -4.26 22.34 3.13
N VAL A 60 -3.10 22.30 3.75
CA VAL A 60 -2.85 21.53 4.97
C VAL A 60 -3.63 22.09 6.15
N GLU A 61 -3.77 23.42 6.20
CA GLU A 61 -4.48 24.15 7.24
C GLU A 61 -5.98 23.83 7.25
N ASP A 62 -6.55 23.52 6.09
CA ASP A 62 -7.97 23.13 6.00
C ASP A 62 -8.25 21.81 6.74
N LEU A 63 -7.24 20.98 6.97
CA LEU A 63 -7.38 19.74 7.73
C LEU A 63 -7.74 19.99 9.19
N GLU A 64 -7.40 21.15 9.77
CA GLU A 64 -7.76 21.53 11.13
C GLU A 64 -9.27 21.69 11.33
N GLN A 65 -10.02 21.88 10.25
CA GLN A 65 -11.49 21.98 10.26
C GLN A 65 -12.17 20.60 10.33
N TYR A 66 -11.40 19.54 10.20
CA TYR A 66 -11.93 18.17 10.26
C TYR A 66 -11.78 17.58 11.65
N PRO A 67 -12.73 16.76 12.10
CA PRO A 67 -12.58 16.05 13.35
C PRO A 67 -11.38 15.09 13.28
N LEU A 68 -10.70 14.90 14.39
CA LEU A 68 -9.70 13.86 14.51
C LEU A 68 -10.36 12.50 14.26
N MET A 69 -9.80 11.75 13.35
CA MET A 69 -10.32 10.44 12.97
C MET A 69 -9.47 9.34 13.60
N ASP A 70 -10.04 8.63 14.53
CA ASP A 70 -9.45 7.41 15.07
C ASP A 70 -9.92 6.17 14.29
N LYS A 71 -9.41 5.02 14.67
CA LYS A 71 -9.74 3.76 14.02
C LYS A 71 -11.21 3.35 14.22
N ALA A 72 -11.80 3.66 15.36
CA ALA A 72 -13.20 3.34 15.64
C ALA A 72 -14.13 4.16 14.74
N MET A 73 -13.88 5.46 14.62
CA MET A 73 -14.60 6.36 13.72
C MET A 73 -14.41 5.96 12.26
N MET A 74 -13.17 5.64 11.85
CA MET A 74 -12.88 5.16 10.49
C MET A 74 -13.69 3.89 10.18
N MET A 75 -13.78 2.95 11.10
CA MET A 75 -14.55 1.72 10.90
C MET A 75 -16.06 1.96 10.91
N ALA A 76 -16.56 2.87 11.75
CA ALA A 76 -17.98 3.23 11.77
C ALA A 76 -18.42 3.90 10.46
N GLU A 77 -17.59 4.79 9.93
CA GLU A 77 -17.85 5.57 8.73
C GLU A 77 -17.29 4.93 7.44
N PHE A 78 -16.82 3.69 7.49
CA PHE A 78 -16.08 3.06 6.38
C PHE A 78 -16.81 3.14 5.03
N ASN A 79 -18.12 2.87 5.02
CA ASN A 79 -18.93 2.90 3.79
C ASN A 79 -19.00 4.29 3.17
N ALA A 80 -19.00 5.34 3.99
CA ALA A 80 -19.01 6.73 3.53
C ALA A 80 -17.61 7.25 3.19
N LEU A 81 -16.58 6.78 3.89
CA LEU A 81 -15.20 7.24 3.72
C LEU A 81 -14.54 6.71 2.47
N ASN A 82 -14.76 5.43 2.12
CA ASN A 82 -14.08 4.84 0.98
C ASN A 82 -14.55 5.43 -0.36
N THR A 83 -13.65 5.40 -1.34
CA THR A 83 -13.87 5.98 -2.67
C THR A 83 -14.23 4.96 -3.74
N CYS A 84 -14.46 3.70 -3.34
CA CYS A 84 -14.68 2.57 -4.24
C CYS A 84 -16.05 1.90 -4.04
N ASN A 85 -16.97 2.52 -3.27
CA ASN A 85 -18.29 1.97 -2.93
C ASN A 85 -18.22 0.56 -2.33
N LEU A 86 -17.29 0.34 -1.41
CA LEU A 86 -17.15 -0.92 -0.71
C LEU A 86 -18.07 -0.93 0.52
N ASP A 87 -18.74 -2.05 0.72
CA ASP A 87 -19.45 -2.32 1.97
C ASP A 87 -18.48 -2.86 3.03
N ARG A 88 -18.54 -2.31 4.25
CA ARG A 88 -17.63 -2.63 5.34
C ARG A 88 -17.69 -4.10 5.74
N ASP A 89 -18.89 -4.63 5.90
CA ASP A 89 -19.07 -5.96 6.47
C ASP A 89 -18.63 -7.02 5.45
N THR A 90 -18.97 -6.84 4.18
CA THR A 90 -18.50 -7.67 3.08
C THR A 90 -16.96 -7.63 2.95
N ALA A 91 -16.37 -6.44 3.01
CA ALA A 91 -14.92 -6.28 2.93
C ALA A 91 -14.21 -6.91 4.14
N LEU A 92 -14.81 -6.81 5.32
CA LEU A 92 -14.31 -7.42 6.55
C LEU A 92 -14.32 -8.95 6.48
N ASP A 93 -15.41 -9.53 5.99
CA ASP A 93 -15.53 -10.99 5.81
C ASP A 93 -14.47 -11.52 4.84
N ILE A 94 -14.26 -10.86 3.70
CA ILE A 94 -13.21 -11.22 2.74
C ILE A 94 -11.83 -11.16 3.41
N ALA A 95 -11.54 -10.09 4.13
CA ALA A 95 -10.25 -9.91 4.79
C ALA A 95 -10.00 -10.93 5.90
N ILE A 96 -11.03 -11.30 6.69
CA ILE A 96 -10.96 -12.34 7.71
C ILE A 96 -10.74 -13.72 7.08
N GLN A 97 -11.48 -14.04 6.02
CA GLN A 97 -11.32 -15.31 5.31
C GLN A 97 -9.92 -15.43 4.68
N SER A 98 -9.42 -14.36 4.06
CA SER A 98 -8.06 -14.34 3.50
C SER A 98 -6.99 -14.64 4.57
N GLU A 99 -7.15 -14.13 5.78
CA GLU A 99 -6.22 -14.45 6.87
C GLU A 99 -6.34 -15.90 7.36
N LYS A 100 -7.57 -16.43 7.46
CA LYS A 100 -7.81 -17.80 7.90
C LYS A 100 -7.28 -18.84 6.89
N THR A 101 -7.54 -18.62 5.62
CA THR A 101 -7.13 -19.54 4.55
C THR A 101 -5.69 -19.33 4.08
N ARG A 102 -5.07 -18.19 4.46
CA ARG A 102 -3.76 -17.72 3.96
C ARG A 102 -3.76 -17.48 2.45
N ASP A 103 -4.95 -17.37 1.85
CA ASP A 103 -5.14 -16.91 0.48
C ASP A 103 -5.47 -15.41 0.47
N PHE A 104 -4.54 -14.60 -0.01
CA PHE A 104 -4.65 -13.14 -0.09
C PHE A 104 -4.95 -12.65 -1.51
N GLN A 105 -5.38 -13.55 -2.40
CA GLN A 105 -5.76 -13.20 -3.77
C GLN A 105 -7.18 -12.64 -3.90
N PRO A 106 -8.17 -13.03 -3.06
CA PRO A 106 -9.50 -12.49 -3.20
C PRO A 106 -9.54 -10.97 -3.14
N MET A 107 -10.29 -10.39 -4.06
CA MET A 107 -10.47 -8.94 -4.18
C MET A 107 -11.96 -8.61 -4.11
N TYR A 108 -12.30 -7.46 -3.54
CA TYR A 108 -13.65 -6.94 -3.54
C TYR A 108 -13.79 -5.86 -4.63
N ASN A 109 -14.55 -6.15 -5.68
CA ASN A 109 -14.74 -5.25 -6.84
C ASN A 109 -13.41 -4.73 -7.44
N GLY A 110 -12.39 -5.59 -7.51
CA GLY A 110 -11.06 -5.22 -8.03
C GLY A 110 -10.20 -4.41 -7.06
N VAL A 111 -10.61 -4.32 -5.79
CA VAL A 111 -9.87 -3.66 -4.71
C VAL A 111 -9.36 -4.73 -3.74
N SER A 112 -8.08 -4.68 -3.41
CA SER A 112 -7.50 -5.54 -2.35
C SER A 112 -7.93 -5.02 -1.00
N VAL A 113 -8.48 -5.90 -0.16
CA VAL A 113 -8.88 -5.58 1.21
C VAL A 113 -8.07 -6.39 2.21
N GLY A 114 -7.82 -5.84 3.38
CA GLY A 114 -7.07 -6.53 4.42
C GLY A 114 -7.20 -5.84 5.78
N LEU A 115 -6.67 -6.50 6.81
CA LEU A 115 -6.77 -6.04 8.19
C LEU A 115 -5.44 -5.55 8.72
N SER A 116 -5.46 -4.45 9.46
CA SER A 116 -4.31 -3.96 10.21
C SER A 116 -3.91 -4.93 11.34
N SER A 117 -2.68 -4.83 11.83
CA SER A 117 -2.13 -5.73 12.87
C SER A 117 -2.93 -5.76 14.19
N GLY A 118 -3.71 -4.71 14.47
CA GLY A 118 -4.56 -4.67 15.66
C GLY A 118 -3.83 -4.54 17.00
N THR A 119 -2.61 -4.03 17.01
CA THR A 119 -1.79 -3.84 18.23
C THR A 119 -2.46 -2.97 19.30
N SER A 120 -3.45 -2.15 18.92
CA SER A 120 -4.26 -1.31 19.82
C SER A 120 -5.60 -1.94 20.24
N GLY A 121 -5.76 -3.25 20.09
CA GLY A 121 -7.01 -3.97 20.44
C GLY A 121 -8.09 -3.93 19.36
N HIS A 122 -8.07 -2.98 18.46
CA HIS A 122 -9.01 -2.88 17.35
C HIS A 122 -8.31 -3.01 16.01
N ARG A 123 -8.82 -3.87 15.14
CA ARG A 123 -8.30 -4.04 13.79
C ARG A 123 -9.03 -3.11 12.83
N GLY A 124 -8.26 -2.34 12.06
CA GLY A 124 -8.81 -1.51 11.00
C GLY A 124 -8.79 -2.25 9.66
N LEU A 125 -9.83 -2.05 8.87
CA LEU A 125 -9.90 -2.50 7.49
C LEU A 125 -9.15 -1.49 6.59
N PHE A 126 -8.36 -1.98 5.66
CA PHE A 126 -7.79 -1.15 4.60
C PHE A 126 -8.23 -1.66 3.22
N ALA A 127 -8.32 -0.73 2.28
CA ALA A 127 -8.67 -1.00 0.90
C ALA A 127 -7.65 -0.33 -0.03
N ILE A 128 -7.12 -1.07 -0.99
CA ILE A 128 -6.08 -0.58 -1.91
C ILE A 128 -6.47 -0.98 -3.34
N SER A 129 -6.65 0.00 -4.20
CA SER A 129 -6.88 -0.24 -5.62
C SER A 129 -5.63 -0.82 -6.30
N ASP A 130 -5.82 -1.44 -7.46
CA ASP A 130 -4.70 -1.94 -8.27
C ASP A 130 -3.70 -0.83 -8.62
N GLU A 131 -4.17 0.36 -8.98
CA GLU A 131 -3.28 1.47 -9.35
C GLU A 131 -2.43 1.93 -8.17
N GLU A 132 -3.02 2.08 -6.98
CA GLU A 132 -2.30 2.41 -5.74
C GLU A 132 -1.29 1.34 -5.39
N ARG A 133 -1.66 0.07 -5.50
CA ARG A 133 -0.80 -1.06 -5.22
C ARG A 133 0.47 -1.04 -6.09
N TYR A 134 0.33 -0.83 -7.40
CA TYR A 134 1.48 -0.76 -8.31
C TYR A 134 2.31 0.51 -8.12
N ALA A 135 1.67 1.65 -7.88
CA ALA A 135 2.37 2.89 -7.58
C ALA A 135 3.16 2.78 -6.27
N TRP A 136 2.57 2.18 -5.24
CA TRP A 136 3.24 1.91 -3.96
C TRP A 136 4.43 0.96 -4.13
N ALA A 137 4.27 -0.12 -4.89
CA ALA A 137 5.36 -1.05 -5.17
C ALA A 137 6.57 -0.36 -5.79
N GLY A 138 6.35 0.48 -6.80
CA GLY A 138 7.43 1.27 -7.41
C GLY A 138 8.10 2.22 -6.43
N ALA A 139 7.32 2.86 -5.55
CA ALA A 139 7.84 3.76 -4.52
C ALA A 139 8.68 3.03 -3.46
N VAL A 140 8.24 1.85 -3.03
CA VAL A 140 8.97 0.99 -2.07
C VAL A 140 10.28 0.53 -2.69
N LEU A 141 10.25 -0.06 -3.88
CA LEU A 141 11.46 -0.51 -4.57
C LEU A 141 12.47 0.63 -4.76
N ALA A 142 12.02 1.84 -5.07
CA ALA A 142 12.89 2.99 -5.24
C ALA A 142 13.67 3.36 -3.96
N ARG A 143 13.14 3.02 -2.78
CA ARG A 143 13.75 3.30 -1.47
C ARG A 143 14.53 2.13 -0.91
N PHE A 144 14.02 0.92 -1.07
CA PHE A 144 14.65 -0.28 -0.51
C PHE A 144 15.84 -0.78 -1.32
N LEU A 145 15.81 -0.65 -2.65
CA LEU A 145 16.93 -1.11 -3.46
C LEU A 145 18.17 -0.21 -3.25
N PRO A 146 19.35 -0.80 -3.09
CA PRO A 146 20.61 -0.07 -2.97
C PRO A 146 20.80 0.93 -4.09
N LYS A 147 21.49 2.04 -3.80
CA LYS A 147 21.90 3.01 -4.83
C LYS A 147 23.07 2.42 -5.62
N GLY A 148 23.03 2.52 -6.95
CA GLY A 148 24.07 2.04 -7.82
C GLY A 148 23.53 1.32 -9.06
N ARG A 149 24.32 0.42 -9.63
CA ARG A 149 23.89 -0.40 -10.77
C ARG A 149 22.78 -1.33 -10.34
N LEU A 150 21.76 -1.47 -11.20
CA LEU A 150 20.73 -2.51 -11.04
C LEU A 150 21.42 -3.88 -11.19
N ARG A 151 21.71 -4.50 -10.07
CA ARG A 151 22.17 -5.89 -9.99
C ARG A 151 20.97 -6.77 -9.70
N GLU A 152 21.14 -8.07 -9.85
CA GLU A 152 20.16 -9.04 -9.39
C GLU A 152 19.99 -8.93 -7.88
N HIS A 153 18.73 -8.73 -7.44
CA HIS A 153 18.35 -8.67 -6.04
C HIS A 153 17.37 -9.79 -5.72
N ARG A 154 17.77 -10.65 -4.79
CA ARG A 154 16.90 -11.65 -4.17
C ARG A 154 16.42 -11.10 -2.84
N ILE A 155 15.13 -10.81 -2.75
CA ILE A 155 14.53 -10.13 -1.59
C ILE A 155 13.72 -11.15 -0.80
N ALA A 156 14.08 -11.38 0.46
CA ALA A 156 13.29 -12.14 1.40
C ALA A 156 12.39 -11.20 2.20
N PHE A 157 11.07 -11.43 2.10
CA PHE A 157 10.07 -10.67 2.83
C PHE A 157 9.51 -11.49 3.98
N PHE A 158 9.69 -11.01 5.20
CA PHE A 158 9.10 -11.54 6.41
C PHE A 158 7.83 -10.78 6.75
N LEU A 159 6.69 -11.33 6.38
CA LEU A 159 5.40 -10.68 6.58
C LEU A 159 4.40 -11.63 7.24
N ARG A 160 3.48 -11.05 8.00
CA ARG A 160 2.35 -11.75 8.58
C ARG A 160 1.34 -12.22 7.52
N ALA A 161 1.18 -11.45 6.47
CA ALA A 161 0.25 -11.70 5.39
C ALA A 161 0.96 -11.55 4.04
N ASN A 162 0.78 -12.53 3.16
CA ASN A 162 1.23 -12.41 1.78
C ASN A 162 0.30 -11.48 1.00
N ASN A 163 0.77 -10.94 -0.09
CA ASN A 163 -0.07 -10.29 -1.09
C ASN A 163 0.53 -10.48 -2.48
N ASN A 164 -0.31 -10.35 -3.49
CA ASN A 164 0.08 -10.52 -4.90
C ASN A 164 0.98 -9.40 -5.44
N LEU A 165 1.31 -8.43 -4.62
CA LEU A 165 2.12 -7.28 -5.01
C LEU A 165 3.49 -7.71 -5.53
N TYR A 166 4.11 -8.69 -4.87
CA TYR A 166 5.48 -9.13 -5.15
C TYR A 166 5.60 -9.89 -6.46
N GLU A 167 4.57 -10.67 -6.82
CA GLU A 167 4.52 -11.36 -8.11
C GLU A 167 4.52 -10.37 -9.29
N THR A 168 3.92 -9.21 -9.08
CA THR A 168 3.79 -8.18 -10.11
C THR A 168 5.11 -7.47 -10.44
N VAL A 169 6.00 -7.35 -9.46
CA VAL A 169 7.29 -6.67 -9.61
C VAL A 169 8.45 -7.63 -9.83
N LYS A 170 8.17 -8.93 -9.87
CA LYS A 170 9.13 -9.97 -10.20
C LYS A 170 9.68 -9.74 -11.61
N SER A 171 10.98 -9.70 -11.74
CA SER A 171 11.68 -9.44 -12.99
C SER A 171 12.98 -10.23 -13.05
N ARG A 172 13.66 -10.17 -14.18
CA ARG A 172 15.02 -10.73 -14.34
C ARG A 172 16.03 -10.20 -13.31
N PHE A 173 15.79 -8.99 -12.76
CA PHE A 173 16.71 -8.34 -11.81
C PHE A 173 16.21 -8.38 -10.36
N ILE A 174 14.94 -8.71 -10.14
CA ILE A 174 14.32 -8.67 -8.81
C ILE A 174 13.48 -9.92 -8.65
N THR A 175 13.84 -10.74 -7.69
CA THR A 175 13.06 -11.89 -7.24
C THR A 175 12.64 -11.71 -5.79
N PHE A 176 11.49 -12.25 -5.44
CA PHE A 176 10.94 -12.17 -4.09
C PHE A 176 10.61 -13.56 -3.58
N GLN A 177 10.90 -13.79 -2.32
CA GLN A 177 10.40 -14.93 -1.57
C GLN A 177 9.72 -14.44 -0.30
N TYR A 178 8.51 -14.93 -0.09
CA TYR A 178 7.71 -14.65 1.09
C TYR A 178 8.03 -15.64 2.20
N PHE A 179 8.23 -15.11 3.40
CA PHE A 179 8.45 -15.86 4.63
C PHE A 179 7.33 -15.51 5.61
N ASP A 180 6.50 -16.48 5.92
CA ASP A 180 5.37 -16.30 6.83
C ASP A 180 5.83 -16.24 8.28
N THR A 181 5.71 -15.07 8.92
CA THR A 181 6.15 -14.86 10.31
C THR A 181 5.42 -15.75 11.34
N TYR A 182 4.37 -16.47 10.94
CA TYR A 182 3.70 -17.44 11.79
C TYR A 182 4.31 -18.85 11.74
N ARG A 183 5.23 -19.10 10.80
CA ARG A 183 5.93 -20.37 10.74
C ARG A 183 7.13 -20.40 11.67
N PRO A 184 7.55 -21.60 12.13
CA PRO A 184 8.73 -21.77 12.97
C PRO A 184 10.00 -21.20 12.30
N MET A 185 10.86 -20.58 13.10
CA MET A 185 12.12 -20.01 12.61
C MET A 185 13.05 -21.04 11.95
N ALA A 186 13.01 -22.29 12.41
CA ALA A 186 13.82 -23.37 11.82
C ALA A 186 13.54 -23.56 10.33
N GLU A 187 12.26 -23.55 9.93
CA GLU A 187 11.86 -23.66 8.50
C GLU A 187 12.39 -22.48 7.67
N HIS A 188 12.45 -21.29 8.28
CA HIS A 188 12.96 -20.09 7.61
C HIS A 188 14.47 -20.15 7.40
N ILE A 189 15.24 -20.72 8.34
CA ILE A 189 16.69 -20.80 8.23
C ILE A 189 17.09 -21.62 7.01
N ASP A 190 16.49 -22.78 6.80
CA ASP A 190 16.80 -23.65 5.67
C ASP A 190 16.37 -22.98 4.34
N ALA A 191 15.17 -22.43 4.29
CA ALA A 191 14.68 -21.69 3.12
C ALA A 191 15.56 -20.47 2.78
N LEU A 192 16.10 -19.77 3.77
CA LEU A 192 17.04 -18.67 3.57
C LEU A 192 18.39 -19.14 3.02
N ARG A 193 18.88 -20.27 3.52
CA ARG A 193 20.13 -20.87 3.02
C ARG A 193 20.02 -21.24 1.55
N ASP A 194 18.88 -21.78 1.13
CA ASP A 194 18.65 -22.15 -0.27
C ASP A 194 18.44 -20.91 -1.14
N TYR A 195 17.65 -19.95 -0.67
CA TYR A 195 17.32 -18.75 -1.44
C TYR A 195 18.47 -17.76 -1.57
N GLN A 196 19.39 -17.70 -0.57
CA GLN A 196 20.53 -16.78 -0.53
C GLN A 196 20.13 -15.31 -0.82
N PRO A 197 19.27 -14.68 0.02
CA PRO A 197 18.78 -13.34 -0.25
C PRO A 197 19.91 -12.31 -0.20
N THR A 198 19.77 -11.27 -1.05
CA THR A 198 20.65 -10.09 -1.02
C THR A 198 20.06 -8.95 -0.21
N VAL A 199 18.76 -9.01 0.10
CA VAL A 199 18.01 -8.05 0.90
C VAL A 199 17.03 -8.81 1.80
N LEU A 200 17.00 -8.46 3.09
CA LEU A 200 16.01 -8.92 4.07
C LEU A 200 15.09 -7.76 4.43
N VAL A 201 13.77 -7.99 4.44
CA VAL A 201 12.73 -6.99 4.78
C VAL A 201 11.71 -7.58 5.75
#